data_a58b51bd787fbc0f6b4cf84a427a6564
#
_entry.id   a58b51bd787fbc0f6b4cf84a427a6564
#
_cell.length_a   1.000
_cell.length_b   1.000
_cell.length_c   1.000
_cell.angle_alpha   90.00
_cell.angle_beta   90.00
_cell.angle_gamma   90.00
#
_symmetry.space_group_name_H-M   'P 1'
#
loop_
_entity.id
_entity.type
_entity.pdbx_description
1 polymer ?
#
loop_
_entity_poly.entity_id
_entity_poly.type
_entity_poly.pdbx_seq_one_letter_code
_entity_poly.pdbx_strand_id
1 'polypeptide(L)'
;MKSFVVHAALFASAAFLLQGCAPLAPGFSSASGDADQAVSPAGYAGPNEDPPPPGALTAITPELIQAQNRAMPSTVGPDIQALVGEPEPYRIGPGDVVGIVVYDHPEIAFSDTPATTVADPASISPAPGFIVSNTGQLTFPYAGPINAAGMTVQQVEDTLIQRLSRVFKSPQLSVRVTAFRSKRAYIEGEVRTPGLMVFTDIPMTLAEALSRAGGFTPNGDRSFVTLTRNGVSSALDLMAMAEVGIDPTRIPLKNGDMVMVRGRDERKITVMGEVLQQAAIPMRNGRMTLNEALSEVGGVNLNLANPRQIYVVRNEAKGGRSLFHLDARTPMALALADQFALRPRDVVYVDPVPLVRWNRVINLIIPSTATANSVRDLQRPSTR
;
A
#
# COMPACT_ATOMS: atom_id res chain seq x y z
N MET A 1 51.48 -61.06 -17.87
CA MET A 1 50.61 -60.31 -18.78
C MET A 1 49.09 -60.61 -18.75
N LYS A 2 48.61 -61.55 -17.96
CA LYS A 2 47.15 -61.83 -17.86
C LYS A 2 46.42 -61.15 -16.74
N SER A 3 47.13 -60.52 -15.78
CA SER A 3 46.49 -59.85 -14.64
C SER A 3 46.13 -58.36 -14.91
N PHE A 4 46.75 -57.72 -15.91
CA PHE A 4 46.53 -56.31 -16.21
C PHE A 4 45.25 -56.06 -17.04
N VAL A 5 44.79 -57.04 -17.80
CA VAL A 5 43.64 -56.93 -18.70
C VAL A 5 42.30 -57.00 -17.88
N VAL A 6 42.29 -57.78 -16.78
CA VAL A 6 41.08 -57.95 -15.95
C VAL A 6 40.77 -56.70 -15.12
N HIS A 7 41.77 -55.95 -14.66
CA HIS A 7 41.58 -54.71 -13.91
C HIS A 7 41.14 -53.54 -14.80
N ALA A 8 41.54 -53.49 -16.06
CA ALA A 8 41.10 -52.47 -17.01
C ALA A 8 39.63 -52.67 -17.44
N ALA A 9 39.15 -53.93 -17.51
CA ALA A 9 37.76 -54.21 -17.85
C ALA A 9 36.79 -53.90 -16.68
N LEU A 10 37.21 -54.01 -15.41
CA LEU A 10 36.42 -53.69 -14.24
C LEU A 10 36.30 -52.15 -14.02
N PHE A 11 37.31 -51.38 -14.37
CA PHE A 11 37.24 -49.91 -14.33
C PHE A 11 36.38 -49.32 -15.43
N ALA A 12 36.35 -49.89 -16.63
CA ALA A 12 35.47 -49.46 -17.70
C ALA A 12 33.97 -49.76 -17.44
N SER A 13 33.65 -50.83 -16.69
CA SER A 13 32.26 -51.14 -16.31
C SER A 13 31.74 -50.22 -15.17
N ALA A 14 32.58 -49.75 -14.27
CA ALA A 14 32.19 -48.84 -13.18
C ALA A 14 31.95 -47.39 -13.69
N ALA A 15 32.61 -46.97 -14.79
CA ALA A 15 32.42 -45.64 -15.39
C ALA A 15 31.08 -45.47 -16.15
N PHE A 16 30.44 -46.59 -16.56
CA PHE A 16 29.16 -46.56 -17.30
C PHE A 16 27.92 -46.53 -16.39
N LEU A 17 28.07 -46.75 -15.06
CA LEU A 17 26.96 -46.73 -14.12
C LEU A 17 26.74 -45.34 -13.42
N LEU A 18 27.56 -44.31 -13.74
CA LEU A 18 27.43 -42.98 -13.15
C LEU A 18 26.77 -41.91 -14.06
N GLN A 19 26.25 -42.34 -15.23
CA GLN A 19 25.56 -41.40 -16.15
C GLN A 19 24.03 -41.40 -16.02
N GLY A 20 23.47 -41.77 -14.89
CA GLY A 20 22.03 -41.94 -14.73
C GLY A 20 21.40 -41.24 -13.55
N CYS A 21 21.82 -40.04 -13.17
CA CYS A 21 21.00 -39.16 -12.33
C CYS A 21 20.53 -38.00 -13.14
N ALA A 22 19.59 -38.20 -14.06
CA ALA A 22 18.73 -37.17 -14.54
C ALA A 22 17.92 -36.62 -13.34
N PRO A 23 17.73 -35.28 -13.20
CA PRO A 23 17.00 -34.69 -12.09
C PRO A 23 15.58 -35.25 -12.07
N LEU A 24 15.25 -36.00 -11.00
CA LEU A 24 13.97 -36.68 -10.77
C LEU A 24 12.80 -35.75 -10.42
N ALA A 25 12.92 -34.44 -10.69
CA ALA A 25 11.80 -33.52 -10.56
C ALA A 25 11.01 -33.50 -11.88
N PRO A 26 9.79 -34.10 -11.94
CA PRO A 26 9.03 -34.10 -13.17
C PRO A 26 8.68 -32.69 -13.60
N GLY A 27 9.15 -32.28 -14.78
CA GLY A 27 8.81 -31.01 -15.41
C GLY A 27 9.83 -29.89 -15.32
N PHE A 28 10.89 -30.02 -14.51
CA PHE A 28 11.98 -29.04 -14.47
C PHE A 28 13.18 -29.47 -15.30
N SER A 29 13.71 -28.60 -16.15
CA SER A 29 14.93 -28.84 -16.91
C SER A 29 16.10 -28.03 -16.34
N SER A 30 17.26 -28.68 -16.20
CA SER A 30 18.51 -28.05 -15.79
C SER A 30 19.22 -27.31 -16.95
N ALA A 31 18.65 -27.30 -18.15
CA ALA A 31 19.23 -26.63 -19.28
C ALA A 31 19.06 -25.11 -19.10
N SER A 32 20.17 -24.37 -19.15
CA SER A 32 20.21 -22.93 -19.38
C SER A 32 19.77 -22.68 -20.83
N GLY A 33 18.47 -22.78 -21.08
CA GLY A 33 17.90 -22.42 -22.38
C GLY A 33 17.84 -20.89 -22.52
N ASP A 34 18.03 -20.41 -23.72
CA ASP A 34 17.83 -19.00 -24.05
C ASP A 34 16.46 -18.54 -23.57
N ALA A 35 16.38 -17.33 -23.02
CA ALA A 35 15.15 -16.73 -22.52
C ALA A 35 14.04 -16.72 -23.58
N ASP A 36 14.39 -16.68 -24.86
CA ASP A 36 13.47 -16.78 -25.99
C ASP A 36 12.76 -18.14 -26.13
N GLN A 37 13.39 -19.26 -25.71
CA GLN A 37 12.75 -20.57 -25.77
C GLN A 37 11.73 -20.79 -24.64
N ALA A 38 11.85 -20.08 -23.53
CA ALA A 38 10.91 -20.19 -22.40
C ALA A 38 9.54 -19.54 -22.69
N VAL A 39 9.42 -18.81 -23.80
CA VAL A 39 8.35 -17.82 -24.00
C VAL A 39 7.49 -18.10 -25.24
N SER A 40 7.80 -19.13 -26.02
CA SER A 40 7.04 -19.39 -27.24
C SER A 40 5.67 -20.05 -26.96
N PRO A 41 4.54 -19.39 -27.28
CA PRO A 41 3.20 -20.00 -27.19
C PRO A 41 3.05 -21.20 -28.12
N ALA A 42 3.91 -21.35 -29.12
CA ALA A 42 3.89 -22.45 -30.08
C ALA A 42 4.33 -23.82 -29.52
N GLY A 43 4.88 -23.86 -28.30
CA GLY A 43 5.36 -25.10 -27.66
C GLY A 43 4.30 -25.97 -26.96
N TYR A 44 3.01 -25.64 -27.09
CA TYR A 44 1.92 -26.40 -26.45
C TYR A 44 1.52 -27.69 -27.17
N ALA A 45 2.20 -28.08 -28.22
CA ALA A 45 1.83 -29.21 -29.07
C ALA A 45 2.57 -30.51 -28.71
N GLY A 46 2.67 -30.88 -27.45
CA GLY A 46 2.99 -32.26 -27.06
C GLY A 46 1.73 -33.14 -27.08
N PRO A 47 1.78 -34.39 -27.53
CA PRO A 47 0.60 -35.26 -27.64
C PRO A 47 -0.10 -35.58 -26.30
N ASN A 48 0.42 -35.12 -25.16
CA ASN A 48 -0.12 -35.31 -23.82
C ASN A 48 -0.25 -34.01 -23.00
N GLU A 49 -0.19 -32.84 -23.64
CA GLU A 49 -0.30 -31.56 -22.94
C GLU A 49 -1.67 -30.94 -23.19
N ASP A 50 -2.39 -30.62 -22.11
CA ASP A 50 -3.65 -29.90 -22.21
C ASP A 50 -3.42 -28.51 -22.82
N PRO A 51 -4.28 -28.08 -23.76
CA PRO A 51 -4.20 -26.74 -24.30
C PRO A 51 -4.45 -25.71 -23.17
N PRO A 52 -3.87 -24.50 -23.28
CA PRO A 52 -4.17 -23.43 -22.34
C PRO A 52 -5.69 -23.14 -22.35
N PRO A 53 -6.22 -22.64 -21.22
CA PRO A 53 -7.65 -22.31 -21.15
C PRO A 53 -8.05 -21.31 -22.24
N PRO A 54 -9.27 -21.42 -22.79
CA PRO A 54 -9.72 -20.54 -23.86
C PRO A 54 -9.80 -19.10 -23.36
N GLY A 55 -9.16 -18.17 -24.06
CA GLY A 55 -9.10 -16.75 -23.76
C GLY A 55 -7.93 -16.07 -24.47
N ALA A 56 -7.83 -14.77 -24.38
CA ALA A 56 -6.68 -14.04 -24.88
C ALA A 56 -5.48 -14.30 -23.98
N LEU A 57 -4.69 -15.31 -24.31
CA LEU A 57 -3.48 -15.69 -23.58
C LEU A 57 -2.31 -14.79 -24.03
N THR A 58 -1.69 -14.11 -23.08
CA THR A 58 -0.50 -13.29 -23.31
C THR A 58 0.67 -13.92 -22.56
N ALA A 59 1.73 -14.32 -23.29
CA ALA A 59 2.94 -14.81 -22.65
C ALA A 59 3.67 -13.70 -21.89
N ILE A 60 4.21 -14.01 -20.71
CA ILE A 60 5.06 -13.11 -19.95
C ILE A 60 6.45 -13.13 -20.61
N THR A 61 6.73 -12.09 -21.37
CA THR A 61 7.98 -11.90 -22.11
C THR A 61 8.70 -10.65 -21.65
N PRO A 62 10.02 -10.51 -21.98
CA PRO A 62 10.74 -9.27 -21.72
C PRO A 62 10.08 -8.03 -22.36
N GLU A 63 9.50 -8.18 -23.55
CA GLU A 63 8.81 -7.11 -24.28
C GLU A 63 7.53 -6.69 -23.54
N LEU A 64 6.75 -7.66 -23.03
CA LEU A 64 5.57 -7.38 -22.20
C LEU A 64 5.95 -6.61 -20.95
N ILE A 65 7.01 -7.04 -20.27
CA ILE A 65 7.51 -6.36 -19.06
C ILE A 65 7.95 -4.94 -19.37
N GLN A 66 8.71 -4.75 -20.46
CA GLN A 66 9.09 -3.40 -20.90
C GLN A 66 7.88 -2.55 -21.25
N ALA A 67 6.86 -3.12 -21.89
CA ALA A 67 5.62 -2.41 -22.19
C ALA A 67 4.87 -2.02 -20.91
N GLN A 68 4.81 -2.90 -19.89
CA GLN A 68 4.22 -2.59 -18.59
C GLN A 68 4.99 -1.47 -17.89
N ASN A 69 6.33 -1.52 -17.89
CA ASN A 69 7.16 -0.50 -17.26
C ASN A 69 7.03 0.87 -17.95
N ARG A 70 6.88 0.90 -19.28
CA ARG A 70 6.59 2.15 -20.03
C ARG A 70 5.19 2.69 -19.75
N ALA A 71 4.23 1.80 -19.49
CA ALA A 71 2.87 2.20 -19.18
C ALA A 71 2.69 2.66 -17.71
N MET A 72 3.66 2.40 -16.84
CA MET A 72 3.68 2.98 -15.51
C MET A 72 3.88 4.49 -15.60
N PRO A 73 3.03 5.30 -14.96
CA PRO A 73 3.19 6.75 -15.01
C PRO A 73 4.54 7.12 -14.38
N SER A 74 5.44 7.65 -15.19
CA SER A 74 6.73 8.20 -14.74
C SER A 74 6.60 9.58 -14.11
N THR A 75 5.41 10.16 -14.14
CA THR A 75 5.09 11.48 -13.60
C THR A 75 3.84 11.38 -12.72
N VAL A 76 3.86 12.13 -11.67
CA VAL A 76 2.67 12.32 -10.81
C VAL A 76 1.59 13.06 -11.59
N GLY A 77 0.34 12.61 -11.50
CA GLY A 77 -0.77 13.19 -12.23
C GLY A 77 -0.95 14.70 -11.95
N PRO A 78 -1.58 15.44 -12.86
CA PRO A 78 -1.77 16.89 -12.71
C PRO A 78 -2.62 17.26 -11.49
N ASP A 79 -3.51 16.39 -11.06
CA ASP A 79 -4.30 16.52 -9.84
C ASP A 79 -3.43 16.53 -8.58
N ILE A 80 -2.39 15.71 -8.52
CA ILE A 80 -1.44 15.67 -7.40
C ILE A 80 -0.48 16.86 -7.48
N GLN A 81 -0.04 17.25 -8.68
CA GLN A 81 0.80 18.43 -8.86
C GLN A 81 0.08 19.72 -8.38
N ALA A 82 -1.22 19.81 -8.56
CA ALA A 82 -2.04 20.92 -8.07
C ALA A 82 -2.14 20.97 -6.52
N LEU A 83 -1.83 19.90 -5.82
CA LEU A 83 -1.77 19.87 -4.36
C LEU A 83 -0.42 20.31 -3.81
N VAL A 84 0.63 20.28 -4.61
CA VAL A 84 1.98 20.70 -4.23
C VAL A 84 2.06 22.21 -4.17
N GLY A 85 2.56 22.75 -3.07
CA GLY A 85 2.71 24.19 -2.88
C GLY A 85 3.56 24.51 -1.67
N GLU A 86 3.77 25.80 -1.45
CA GLU A 86 4.40 26.28 -0.23
C GLU A 86 3.34 26.43 0.88
N PRO A 87 3.67 26.01 2.11
CA PRO A 87 2.76 26.18 3.22
C PRO A 87 2.57 27.68 3.54
N GLU A 88 1.32 28.09 3.69
CA GLU A 88 0.99 29.47 4.06
C GLU A 88 1.09 29.66 5.58
N PRO A 89 1.45 30.88 6.04
CA PRO A 89 1.40 31.22 7.46
C PRO A 89 -0.03 31.11 8.00
N TYR A 90 -0.14 30.83 9.29
CA TYR A 90 -1.44 30.75 9.94
C TYR A 90 -2.17 32.09 9.84
N ARG A 91 -3.44 32.03 9.45
CA ARG A 91 -4.35 33.17 9.45
C ARG A 91 -5.44 32.93 10.47
N ILE A 92 -5.64 33.90 11.35
CA ILE A 92 -6.65 33.88 12.40
C ILE A 92 -8.04 33.70 11.78
N GLY A 93 -8.89 32.91 12.43
CA GLY A 93 -10.25 32.68 11.98
C GLY A 93 -11.28 32.75 13.11
N PRO A 94 -12.58 32.65 12.77
CA PRO A 94 -13.65 32.67 13.76
C PRO A 94 -13.49 31.51 14.76
N GLY A 95 -13.64 31.85 16.06
CA GLY A 95 -13.50 30.88 17.16
C GLY A 95 -12.09 30.80 17.76
N ASP A 96 -11.06 31.32 17.09
CA ASP A 96 -9.72 31.40 17.67
C ASP A 96 -9.70 32.32 18.89
N VAL A 97 -8.82 32.03 19.84
CA VAL A 97 -8.59 32.88 21.02
C VAL A 97 -7.24 33.55 20.88
N VAL A 98 -7.23 34.83 20.94
CA VAL A 98 -6.05 35.67 20.77
C VAL A 98 -5.66 36.27 22.12
N GLY A 99 -4.48 35.94 22.59
CA GLY A 99 -3.87 36.58 23.76
C GLY A 99 -3.18 37.89 23.35
N ILE A 100 -3.50 38.97 24.01
CA ILE A 100 -2.93 40.28 23.77
C ILE A 100 -2.38 40.82 25.09
N VAL A 101 -1.11 41.17 25.09
CA VAL A 101 -0.44 41.78 26.24
C VAL A 101 0.02 43.18 25.81
N VAL A 102 -0.42 44.16 26.54
CA VAL A 102 0.03 45.55 26.36
C VAL A 102 1.03 45.86 27.46
N TYR A 103 2.27 46.15 27.08
CA TYR A 103 3.31 46.48 28.04
C TYR A 103 3.00 47.84 28.68
N ASP A 104 3.31 47.99 29.95
CA ASP A 104 3.03 49.18 30.78
C ASP A 104 1.53 49.45 31.09
N HIS A 105 0.62 48.60 30.58
CA HIS A 105 -0.82 48.67 30.80
C HIS A 105 -1.44 47.31 31.17
N PRO A 106 -1.03 46.72 32.31
CA PRO A 106 -1.52 45.37 32.69
C PRO A 106 -3.02 45.36 32.98
N GLU A 107 -3.62 46.52 33.29
CA GLU A 107 -5.06 46.66 33.51
C GLU A 107 -5.94 46.41 32.26
N ILE A 108 -5.32 46.47 31.08
CA ILE A 108 -6.01 46.23 29.80
C ILE A 108 -5.89 44.75 29.40
N ALA A 109 -4.91 44.05 29.96
CA ALA A 109 -4.77 42.62 29.75
C ALA A 109 -5.94 41.86 30.42
N PHE A 110 -6.42 40.81 29.77
CA PHE A 110 -7.36 39.92 30.40
C PHE A 110 -6.65 39.23 31.58
N SER A 111 -6.80 39.78 32.77
CA SER A 111 -6.38 39.10 33.99
C SER A 111 -7.51 38.23 34.45
N ASP A 112 -7.51 36.94 34.10
CA ASP A 112 -8.07 35.98 35.00
C ASP A 112 -7.63 34.55 34.62
N THR A 113 -7.11 33.95 35.64
CA THR A 113 -6.71 32.56 35.86
C THR A 113 -5.32 32.15 35.40
N PRO A 114 -4.45 31.77 36.34
CA PRO A 114 -3.17 31.15 36.01
C PRO A 114 -3.43 29.88 35.24
N ALA A 115 -2.92 29.79 34.03
CA ALA A 115 -2.95 28.59 33.20
C ALA A 115 -2.07 27.50 33.86
N THR A 116 -2.67 26.72 34.75
CA THR A 116 -2.02 25.56 35.38
C THR A 116 -2.40 24.22 34.75
N THR A 117 -3.09 24.22 33.62
CA THR A 117 -3.40 22.97 32.92
C THR A 117 -3.05 23.08 31.44
N VAL A 118 -2.28 22.12 30.99
CA VAL A 118 -2.06 21.85 29.55
C VAL A 118 -3.46 21.80 28.90
N ALA A 119 -3.72 22.70 27.97
CA ALA A 119 -5.02 22.76 27.30
C ALA A 119 -5.25 21.47 26.52
N ASP A 120 -6.07 20.59 27.06
CA ASP A 120 -6.65 19.48 26.29
C ASP A 120 -7.52 20.12 25.19
N PRO A 121 -7.29 19.80 23.89
CA PRO A 121 -8.10 20.33 22.79
C PRO A 121 -9.60 19.99 22.93
N ALA A 122 -9.94 19.00 23.73
CA ALA A 122 -11.31 18.61 24.05
C ALA A 122 -11.86 19.30 25.31
N SER A 123 -11.03 20.02 26.07
CA SER A 123 -11.49 20.67 27.30
C SER A 123 -12.27 21.97 26.98
N ILE A 124 -13.42 22.10 27.61
CA ILE A 124 -14.34 23.26 27.50
C ILE A 124 -13.80 24.48 28.31
N SER A 125 -12.61 24.34 28.92
CA SER A 125 -12.04 25.41 29.72
C SER A 125 -11.62 26.60 28.82
N PRO A 126 -12.15 27.82 29.04
CA PRO A 126 -11.83 28.93 28.18
C PRO A 126 -10.35 29.27 28.30
N ALA A 127 -9.61 29.24 27.19
CA ALA A 127 -8.26 29.75 27.16
C ALA A 127 -8.29 31.29 27.45
N PRO A 128 -7.33 31.83 28.23
CA PRO A 128 -7.30 33.24 28.51
C PRO A 128 -7.03 34.05 27.22
N GLY A 129 -7.87 35.03 26.94
CA GLY A 129 -7.74 35.86 25.75
C GLY A 129 -9.07 36.36 25.17
N PHE A 130 -8.98 36.94 24.02
CA PHE A 130 -10.10 37.54 23.28
C PHE A 130 -10.55 36.56 22.18
N ILE A 131 -11.81 36.19 22.19
CA ILE A 131 -12.37 35.24 21.19
C ILE A 131 -12.69 36.04 19.92
N VAL A 132 -12.25 35.51 18.77
CA VAL A 132 -12.69 36.00 17.47
C VAL A 132 -14.12 35.53 17.22
N SER A 133 -15.02 36.47 17.01
CA SER A 133 -16.45 36.21 16.82
C SER A 133 -16.71 35.38 15.55
N ASN A 134 -17.94 34.85 15.42
CA ASN A 134 -18.38 34.14 14.21
C ASN A 134 -18.38 35.05 12.95
N THR A 135 -18.45 36.39 13.14
CA THR A 135 -18.31 37.39 12.07
C THR A 135 -16.86 37.74 11.77
N GLY A 136 -15.90 37.12 12.44
CA GLY A 136 -14.46 37.38 12.25
C GLY A 136 -13.91 38.57 12.98
N GLN A 137 -14.69 39.18 13.89
CA GLN A 137 -14.29 40.38 14.64
C GLN A 137 -13.68 40.02 16.00
N LEU A 138 -12.61 40.72 16.35
CA LEU A 138 -11.96 40.73 17.64
C LEU A 138 -12.26 42.09 18.31
N THR A 139 -12.84 42.10 19.49
CA THR A 139 -13.07 43.32 20.25
C THR A 139 -12.02 43.47 21.33
N PHE A 140 -11.28 44.58 21.31
CA PHE A 140 -10.26 44.90 22.31
C PHE A 140 -10.53 46.26 22.95
N PRO A 141 -10.35 46.41 24.27
CA PRO A 141 -10.54 47.71 24.95
C PRO A 141 -9.77 48.83 24.27
N TYR A 142 -10.38 50.01 24.18
CA TYR A 142 -9.87 51.20 23.54
C TYR A 142 -9.59 51.12 22.03
N ALA A 143 -9.38 49.94 21.47
CA ALA A 143 -9.21 49.72 20.03
C ALA A 143 -10.55 49.49 19.32
N GLY A 144 -11.58 49.02 20.07
CA GLY A 144 -12.87 48.63 19.52
C GLY A 144 -12.83 47.36 18.68
N PRO A 145 -13.84 47.11 17.85
CA PRO A 145 -13.90 45.91 17.01
C PRO A 145 -12.91 45.98 15.85
N ILE A 146 -12.15 44.92 15.64
CA ILE A 146 -11.16 44.73 14.57
C ILE A 146 -11.57 43.51 13.76
N ASN A 147 -11.54 43.60 12.45
CA ASN A 147 -11.75 42.45 11.58
C ASN A 147 -10.47 41.60 11.52
N ALA A 148 -10.33 40.62 12.44
CA ALA A 148 -9.14 39.82 12.61
C ALA A 148 -9.14 38.57 11.70
N ALA A 149 -10.30 38.13 11.19
CA ALA A 149 -10.39 36.97 10.33
C ALA A 149 -9.61 37.18 9.02
N GLY A 150 -8.76 36.20 8.67
CA GLY A 150 -7.89 36.27 7.50
C GLY A 150 -6.56 37.00 7.71
N MET A 151 -6.39 37.71 8.84
CA MET A 151 -5.13 38.37 9.19
C MET A 151 -4.12 37.37 9.81
N THR A 152 -2.85 37.64 9.64
CA THR A 152 -1.78 37.05 10.43
C THR A 152 -1.70 37.69 11.81
N VAL A 153 -1.01 37.02 12.76
CA VAL A 153 -0.77 37.57 14.09
C VAL A 153 -0.11 38.97 14.00
N GLN A 154 0.90 39.10 13.12
CA GLN A 154 1.59 40.37 12.90
C GLN A 154 0.65 41.47 12.40
N GLN A 155 -0.23 41.18 11.44
CA GLN A 155 -1.19 42.15 10.92
C GLN A 155 -2.19 42.63 11.99
N VAL A 156 -2.60 41.74 12.90
CA VAL A 156 -3.45 42.12 14.03
C VAL A 156 -2.70 42.99 15.01
N GLU A 157 -1.43 42.68 15.30
CA GLU A 157 -0.55 43.47 16.15
C GLU A 157 -0.39 44.89 15.60
N ASP A 158 -0.03 45.03 14.33
CA ASP A 158 0.13 46.34 13.66
C ASP A 158 -1.16 47.16 13.71
N THR A 159 -2.31 46.51 13.47
CA THR A 159 -3.63 47.13 13.52
C THR A 159 -3.97 47.65 14.94
N LEU A 160 -3.66 46.84 15.96
CA LEU A 160 -3.85 47.21 17.35
C LEU A 160 -2.97 48.39 17.75
N ILE A 161 -1.68 48.36 17.40
CA ILE A 161 -0.74 49.49 17.65
C ILE A 161 -1.30 50.77 17.05
N GLN A 162 -1.73 50.72 15.78
CA GLN A 162 -2.28 51.88 15.10
C GLN A 162 -3.54 52.44 15.80
N ARG A 163 -4.44 51.59 16.29
CA ARG A 163 -5.66 52.03 16.96
C ARG A 163 -5.41 52.54 18.38
N LEU A 164 -4.57 51.82 19.12
CA LEU A 164 -4.22 52.17 20.49
C LEU A 164 -3.36 53.47 20.57
N SER A 165 -2.59 53.80 19.54
CA SER A 165 -1.80 55.05 19.46
C SER A 165 -2.65 56.32 19.51
N ARG A 166 -3.97 56.21 19.34
CA ARG A 166 -4.92 57.33 19.51
C ARG A 166 -5.17 57.64 20.99
N VAL A 167 -4.93 56.70 21.88
CA VAL A 167 -5.22 56.81 23.31
C VAL A 167 -3.93 56.77 24.12
N PHE A 168 -2.98 55.92 23.74
CA PHE A 168 -1.71 55.69 24.44
C PHE A 168 -0.55 56.19 23.61
N LYS A 169 0.44 56.77 24.27
CA LYS A 169 1.66 57.25 23.61
C LYS A 169 2.60 56.06 23.37
N SER A 170 2.85 55.73 22.10
CA SER A 170 3.78 54.66 21.68
C SER A 170 3.48 53.29 22.34
N PRO A 171 2.26 52.76 22.21
CA PRO A 171 1.89 51.48 22.86
C PRO A 171 2.74 50.37 22.32
N GLN A 172 3.31 49.56 23.22
CA GLN A 172 4.01 48.30 22.89
C GLN A 172 3.11 47.15 23.30
N LEU A 173 2.92 46.21 22.39
CA LEU A 173 2.08 45.06 22.67
C LEU A 173 2.62 43.81 21.96
N SER A 174 2.22 42.65 22.45
CA SER A 174 2.48 41.37 21.84
C SER A 174 1.17 40.61 21.64
N VAL A 175 1.01 40.04 20.45
CA VAL A 175 -0.15 39.25 20.06
C VAL A 175 0.27 37.81 19.86
N ARG A 176 -0.52 36.89 20.37
CA ARG A 176 -0.34 35.46 20.10
C ARG A 176 -1.70 34.74 20.04
N VAL A 177 -1.79 33.62 19.33
CA VAL A 177 -2.96 32.76 19.39
C VAL A 177 -2.79 31.81 20.59
N THR A 178 -3.69 31.92 21.58
CA THR A 178 -3.66 31.08 22.78
C THR A 178 -4.48 29.79 22.61
N ALA A 179 -5.49 29.81 21.73
CA ALA A 179 -6.21 28.60 21.34
C ALA A 179 -6.57 28.65 19.85
N PHE A 180 -6.07 27.66 19.12
CA PHE A 180 -6.36 27.45 17.70
C PHE A 180 -7.64 26.61 17.59
N ARG A 181 -8.71 27.14 17.01
CA ARG A 181 -10.02 26.46 16.89
C ARG A 181 -10.64 26.58 15.52
N SER A 182 -10.20 27.54 14.71
CA SER A 182 -10.86 27.87 13.45
C SER A 182 -10.55 26.93 12.31
N LYS A 183 -9.38 26.28 12.32
CA LYS A 183 -8.93 25.42 11.23
C LYS A 183 -8.56 24.04 11.71
N ARG A 184 -9.03 23.04 10.97
CA ARG A 184 -8.84 21.64 11.30
C ARG A 184 -8.81 20.78 10.04
N ALA A 185 -8.10 19.67 10.10
CA ALA A 185 -8.15 18.57 9.16
C ALA A 185 -8.52 17.29 9.90
N TYR A 186 -8.90 16.26 9.17
CA TYR A 186 -9.26 14.96 9.72
C TYR A 186 -8.30 13.92 9.16
N ILE A 187 -7.83 13.02 10.04
CA ILE A 187 -7.03 11.88 9.64
C ILE A 187 -7.72 10.62 10.10
N GLU A 188 -7.93 9.70 9.16
CA GLU A 188 -8.66 8.47 9.36
C GLU A 188 -7.92 7.27 8.78
N GLY A 189 -8.37 6.06 9.15
CA GLY A 189 -7.85 4.80 8.64
C GLY A 189 -6.62 4.31 9.39
N GLU A 190 -5.68 3.73 8.68
CA GLU A 190 -4.53 2.98 9.22
C GLU A 190 -3.39 3.90 9.67
N VAL A 191 -3.69 4.79 10.61
CA VAL A 191 -2.73 5.59 11.38
C VAL A 191 -2.84 5.24 12.85
N ARG A 192 -1.79 5.49 13.64
CA ARG A 192 -1.79 5.08 15.07
C ARG A 192 -2.80 5.84 15.91
N THR A 193 -3.01 7.11 15.62
CA THR A 193 -3.93 7.99 16.35
C THR A 193 -4.79 8.75 15.35
N PRO A 194 -5.85 8.11 14.82
CA PRO A 194 -6.79 8.79 13.95
C PRO A 194 -7.57 9.86 14.72
N GLY A 195 -7.99 10.90 14.04
CA GLY A 195 -8.82 11.93 14.64
C GLY A 195 -8.63 13.30 14.03
N LEU A 196 -9.06 14.30 14.79
CA LEU A 196 -9.04 15.70 14.44
C LEU A 196 -7.62 16.27 14.63
N MET A 197 -7.11 16.96 13.61
CA MET A 197 -5.83 17.70 13.64
C MET A 197 -6.09 19.19 13.59
N VAL A 198 -5.79 19.87 14.68
CA VAL A 198 -5.93 21.33 14.77
C VAL A 198 -4.69 21.98 14.12
N PHE A 199 -4.92 23.00 13.30
CA PHE A 199 -3.85 23.80 12.71
C PHE A 199 -3.32 24.78 13.77
N THR A 200 -1.99 24.92 13.80
CA THR A 200 -1.29 25.83 14.69
C THR A 200 -0.47 26.83 13.86
N ASP A 201 0.39 27.58 14.51
CA ASP A 201 1.43 28.42 13.88
C ASP A 201 2.42 27.63 13.01
N ILE A 202 2.58 26.33 13.32
CA ILE A 202 3.35 25.40 12.47
C ILE A 202 2.48 25.01 11.28
N PRO A 203 2.97 25.21 10.04
CA PRO A 203 2.20 24.86 8.85
C PRO A 203 1.79 23.40 8.84
N MET A 204 0.51 23.13 8.65
CA MET A 204 -0.03 21.78 8.57
C MET A 204 0.16 21.24 7.15
N THR A 205 1.16 20.40 6.97
CA THR A 205 1.40 19.65 5.73
C THR A 205 0.91 18.21 5.89
N LEU A 206 0.84 17.45 4.80
CA LEU A 206 0.50 16.04 4.85
C LEU A 206 1.48 15.25 5.73
N ALA A 207 2.78 15.56 5.64
CA ALA A 207 3.80 14.91 6.47
C ALA A 207 3.63 15.25 7.96
N GLU A 208 3.37 16.53 8.29
CA GLU A 208 3.13 16.95 9.66
C GLU A 208 1.88 16.29 10.25
N ALA A 209 0.81 16.21 9.47
CA ALA A 209 -0.44 15.59 9.89
C ALA A 209 -0.27 14.07 10.15
N LEU A 210 0.41 13.38 9.25
CA LEU A 210 0.74 11.94 9.44
C LEU A 210 1.65 11.73 10.65
N SER A 211 2.61 12.65 10.89
CA SER A 211 3.51 12.59 12.05
C SER A 211 2.75 12.77 13.36
N ARG A 212 1.85 13.76 13.42
CA ARG A 212 0.99 14.00 14.61
C ARG A 212 0.02 12.84 14.87
N ALA A 213 -0.41 12.14 13.81
CA ALA A 213 -1.19 10.91 13.93
C ALA A 213 -0.35 9.70 14.38
N GLY A 214 0.94 9.89 14.72
CA GLY A 214 1.84 8.82 15.15
C GLY A 214 2.36 7.93 14.03
N GLY A 215 2.16 8.34 12.76
CA GLY A 215 2.54 7.59 11.57
C GLY A 215 1.60 6.43 11.23
N PHE A 216 2.01 5.65 10.25
CA PHE A 216 1.24 4.50 9.77
C PHE A 216 1.22 3.36 10.78
N THR A 217 0.10 2.61 10.82
CA THR A 217 0.07 1.30 11.49
C THR A 217 0.86 0.27 10.66
N PRO A 218 1.16 -0.92 11.21
CA PRO A 218 1.74 -2.01 10.42
C PRO A 218 0.88 -2.44 9.22
N ASN A 219 -0.43 -2.17 9.26
CA ASN A 219 -1.38 -2.45 8.18
C ASN A 219 -1.55 -1.30 7.19
N GLY A 220 -1.02 -0.12 7.48
CA GLY A 220 -1.15 1.05 6.62
C GLY A 220 -0.41 0.89 5.29
N ASP A 221 -1.05 1.28 4.21
CA ASP A 221 -0.48 1.28 2.86
C ASP A 221 -0.05 2.69 2.46
N ARG A 222 1.27 2.91 2.39
CA ARG A 222 1.85 4.20 1.99
C ARG A 222 1.60 4.55 0.52
N SER A 223 1.27 3.57 -0.30
CA SER A 223 0.90 3.78 -1.70
C SER A 223 -0.59 4.04 -1.89
N PHE A 224 -1.36 4.05 -0.80
CA PHE A 224 -2.81 4.22 -0.86
C PHE A 224 -3.34 5.18 0.21
N VAL A 225 -2.92 6.42 0.12
CA VAL A 225 -3.42 7.54 0.92
C VAL A 225 -4.38 8.34 0.05
N THR A 226 -5.52 8.74 0.60
CA THR A 226 -6.50 9.56 -0.10
C THR A 226 -6.62 10.90 0.61
N LEU A 227 -6.43 12.00 -0.14
CA LEU A 227 -6.73 13.36 0.33
C LEU A 227 -8.03 13.84 -0.30
N THR A 228 -9.02 14.11 0.52
CA THR A 228 -10.30 14.68 0.08
C THR A 228 -10.34 16.16 0.47
N ARG A 229 -10.50 17.02 -0.54
CA ARG A 229 -10.59 18.48 -0.41
C ARG A 229 -11.80 18.98 -1.17
N ASN A 230 -12.71 19.68 -0.50
CA ASN A 230 -13.94 20.23 -1.11
C ASN A 230 -14.76 19.16 -1.86
N GLY A 231 -14.81 17.94 -1.35
CA GLY A 231 -15.53 16.82 -1.97
C GLY A 231 -14.80 16.11 -3.12
N VAL A 232 -13.63 16.60 -3.52
CA VAL A 232 -12.77 15.94 -4.53
C VAL A 232 -11.73 15.10 -3.83
N SER A 233 -11.65 13.82 -4.19
CA SER A 233 -10.70 12.87 -3.63
C SER A 233 -9.54 12.62 -4.60
N SER A 234 -8.32 12.86 -4.15
CA SER A 234 -7.07 12.57 -4.86
C SER A 234 -6.38 11.38 -4.20
N ALA A 235 -6.02 10.37 -4.99
CA ALA A 235 -5.26 9.22 -4.50
C ALA A 235 -3.76 9.54 -4.55
N LEU A 236 -3.10 9.46 -3.41
CA LEU A 236 -1.68 9.76 -3.23
C LEU A 236 -0.90 8.47 -3.02
N ASP A 237 0.01 8.17 -3.93
CA ASP A 237 1.02 7.13 -3.75
C ASP A 237 2.30 7.78 -3.24
N LEU A 238 2.52 7.75 -1.93
CA LEU A 238 3.69 8.40 -1.31
C LEU A 238 5.01 7.74 -1.72
N MET A 239 4.98 6.47 -2.15
CA MET A 239 6.17 5.76 -2.65
C MET A 239 6.53 6.25 -4.05
N ALA A 240 5.54 6.31 -4.95
CA ALA A 240 5.72 6.84 -6.30
C ALA A 240 6.09 8.34 -6.29
N MET A 241 5.50 9.11 -5.38
CA MET A 241 5.83 10.54 -5.21
C MET A 241 7.30 10.72 -4.80
N ALA A 242 7.80 9.91 -3.86
CA ALA A 242 9.19 9.96 -3.42
C ALA A 242 10.17 9.66 -4.56
N GLU A 243 9.83 8.72 -5.47
CA GLU A 243 10.66 8.39 -6.64
C GLU A 243 10.83 9.56 -7.61
N VAL A 244 9.82 10.42 -7.73
CA VAL A 244 9.86 11.63 -8.57
C VAL A 244 10.27 12.88 -7.80
N GLY A 245 10.71 12.74 -6.55
CA GLY A 245 11.22 13.84 -5.72
C GLY A 245 10.14 14.75 -5.14
N ILE A 246 8.89 14.30 -5.04
CA ILE A 246 7.81 15.04 -4.38
C ILE A 246 7.69 14.57 -2.93
N ASP A 247 8.05 15.45 -2.00
CA ASP A 247 7.96 15.19 -0.58
C ASP A 247 6.56 15.57 -0.05
N PRO A 248 5.94 14.75 0.82
CA PRO A 248 4.68 15.06 1.50
C PRO A 248 4.71 16.36 2.32
N THR A 249 5.89 16.88 2.69
CA THR A 249 6.05 18.20 3.32
C THR A 249 5.63 19.37 2.41
N ARG A 250 5.65 19.14 1.09
CA ARG A 250 5.23 20.12 0.08
C ARG A 250 3.74 20.04 -0.26
N ILE A 251 2.96 19.24 0.45
CA ILE A 251 1.51 19.19 0.32
C ILE A 251 0.88 19.86 1.53
N PRO A 252 0.55 21.18 1.45
CA PRO A 252 -0.13 21.88 2.53
C PRO A 252 -1.59 21.42 2.62
N LEU A 253 -2.01 21.07 3.83
CA LEU A 253 -3.42 20.79 4.12
C LEU A 253 -4.18 22.10 4.32
N LYS A 254 -5.47 22.08 3.96
CA LYS A 254 -6.41 23.19 4.13
C LYS A 254 -7.50 22.82 5.15
N ASN A 255 -8.15 23.86 5.66
CA ASN A 255 -9.28 23.65 6.57
C ASN A 255 -10.36 22.77 5.93
N GLY A 256 -10.77 21.74 6.65
CA GLY A 256 -11.78 20.77 6.20
C GLY A 256 -11.23 19.62 5.36
N ASP A 257 -9.93 19.55 5.10
CA ASP A 257 -9.32 18.41 4.42
C ASP A 257 -9.50 17.13 5.24
N MET A 258 -9.72 16.04 4.54
CA MET A 258 -9.75 14.70 5.11
C MET A 258 -8.64 13.86 4.47
N VAL A 259 -7.77 13.33 5.28
CA VAL A 259 -6.71 12.38 4.88
C VAL A 259 -7.12 10.99 5.36
N MET A 260 -7.26 10.04 4.45
CA MET A 260 -7.56 8.66 4.78
C MET A 260 -6.41 7.76 4.35
N VAL A 261 -5.83 7.04 5.30
CA VAL A 261 -4.82 6.01 5.06
C VAL A 261 -5.52 4.66 4.92
N ARG A 262 -5.41 4.05 3.74
CA ARG A 262 -6.03 2.75 3.46
C ARG A 262 -5.18 1.61 4.00
N GLY A 263 -5.85 0.50 4.30
CA GLY A 263 -5.18 -0.73 4.73
C GLY A 263 -4.66 -1.53 3.53
N ARG A 264 -3.53 -2.23 3.74
CA ARG A 264 -2.97 -3.18 2.76
C ARG A 264 -3.95 -4.30 2.43
N ASP A 265 -4.88 -4.59 3.34
CA ASP A 265 -5.91 -5.60 3.15
C ASP A 265 -6.89 -5.30 2.01
N GLU A 266 -7.00 -4.06 1.59
CA GLU A 266 -7.81 -3.64 0.44
C GLU A 266 -7.13 -3.99 -0.90
N ARG A 267 -5.81 -4.23 -0.87
CA ARG A 267 -4.98 -4.55 -2.05
C ARG A 267 -4.34 -5.92 -1.89
N LYS A 268 -5.14 -6.98 -2.11
CA LYS A 268 -4.68 -8.37 -2.07
C LYS A 268 -4.57 -8.94 -3.48
N ILE A 269 -3.66 -9.88 -3.63
CA ILE A 269 -3.63 -10.85 -4.72
C ILE A 269 -3.98 -12.22 -4.15
N THR A 270 -4.51 -13.10 -4.98
CA THR A 270 -4.86 -14.47 -4.56
C THR A 270 -3.95 -15.45 -5.29
N VAL A 271 -3.28 -16.31 -4.52
CA VAL A 271 -2.45 -17.38 -5.08
C VAL A 271 -3.10 -18.71 -4.77
N MET A 272 -3.35 -19.53 -5.81
CA MET A 272 -4.04 -20.81 -5.70
C MET A 272 -3.50 -21.84 -6.70
N GLY A 273 -3.97 -23.07 -6.59
CA GLY A 273 -3.48 -24.21 -7.38
C GLY A 273 -2.38 -24.98 -6.65
N GLU A 274 -1.41 -25.49 -7.38
CA GLU A 274 -0.34 -26.35 -6.82
C GLU A 274 0.81 -25.51 -6.26
N VAL A 275 0.53 -24.77 -5.20
CA VAL A 275 1.48 -24.07 -4.35
C VAL A 275 1.50 -24.71 -2.96
N LEU A 276 2.54 -24.46 -2.17
CA LEU A 276 2.63 -25.05 -0.82
C LEU A 276 1.53 -24.55 0.10
N GLN A 277 1.17 -23.27 0.04
CA GLN A 277 0.09 -22.67 0.83
C GLN A 277 -0.75 -21.74 -0.04
N GLN A 278 -2.00 -22.11 -0.31
CA GLN A 278 -2.91 -21.23 -1.03
C GLN A 278 -3.35 -20.07 -0.09
N ALA A 279 -3.19 -18.84 -0.54
CA ALA A 279 -3.50 -17.67 0.28
C ALA A 279 -3.90 -16.43 -0.54
N ALA A 280 -4.65 -15.53 0.11
CA ALA A 280 -4.80 -14.16 -0.34
C ALA A 280 -3.77 -13.29 0.38
N ILE A 281 -2.83 -12.72 -0.36
CA ILE A 281 -1.66 -12.03 0.16
C ILE A 281 -1.83 -10.53 -0.02
N PRO A 282 -1.70 -9.70 1.05
CA PRO A 282 -1.70 -8.26 0.92
C PRO A 282 -0.41 -7.76 0.23
N MET A 283 -0.56 -6.85 -0.72
CA MET A 283 0.58 -6.23 -1.40
C MET A 283 1.38 -5.34 -0.44
N ARG A 284 2.70 -5.27 -0.60
CA ARG A 284 3.57 -4.41 0.19
C ARG A 284 3.68 -3.03 -0.46
N ASN A 285 3.11 -2.01 0.16
CA ASN A 285 3.06 -0.66 -0.40
C ASN A 285 2.55 -0.64 -1.86
N GLY A 286 1.50 -1.42 -2.12
CA GLY A 286 0.87 -1.48 -3.43
C GLY A 286 1.69 -2.16 -4.53
N ARG A 287 2.83 -2.75 -4.20
CA ARG A 287 3.75 -3.41 -5.15
C ARG A 287 3.96 -4.86 -4.76
N MET A 288 3.96 -5.73 -5.74
CA MET A 288 4.29 -7.15 -5.61
C MET A 288 4.58 -7.73 -6.98
N THR A 289 5.64 -8.48 -7.11
CA THR A 289 5.98 -9.22 -8.33
C THR A 289 5.38 -10.63 -8.30
N LEU A 290 5.31 -11.28 -9.45
CA LEU A 290 4.84 -12.66 -9.52
C LEU A 290 5.75 -13.61 -8.72
N ASN A 291 7.08 -13.38 -8.75
CA ASN A 291 8.03 -14.18 -7.99
C ASN A 291 7.89 -13.99 -6.48
N GLU A 292 7.69 -12.74 -6.01
CA GLU A 292 7.42 -12.45 -4.61
C GLU A 292 6.12 -13.14 -4.14
N ALA A 293 5.06 -13.08 -4.95
CA ALA A 293 3.79 -13.72 -4.61
C ALA A 293 3.90 -15.24 -4.47
N LEU A 294 4.62 -15.88 -5.39
CA LEU A 294 4.89 -17.32 -5.30
C LEU A 294 5.75 -17.66 -4.08
N SER A 295 6.73 -16.80 -3.76
CA SER A 295 7.63 -17.01 -2.61
C SER A 295 6.89 -16.87 -1.27
N GLU A 296 5.96 -15.91 -1.15
CA GLU A 296 5.15 -15.71 0.07
C GLU A 296 4.27 -16.92 0.41
N VAL A 297 3.83 -17.69 -0.59
CA VAL A 297 3.07 -18.94 -0.38
C VAL A 297 3.95 -20.18 -0.23
N GLY A 298 5.27 -19.97 -0.04
CA GLY A 298 6.23 -21.06 0.13
C GLY A 298 6.74 -21.66 -1.18
N GLY A 299 6.35 -21.11 -2.34
CA GLY A 299 6.75 -21.56 -3.65
C GLY A 299 5.78 -22.56 -4.30
N VAL A 300 6.17 -22.97 -5.49
CA VAL A 300 5.44 -23.96 -6.30
C VAL A 300 5.68 -25.37 -5.72
N ASN A 301 4.63 -26.18 -5.65
CA ASN A 301 4.77 -27.59 -5.23
C ASN A 301 5.46 -28.41 -6.31
N LEU A 302 6.75 -28.69 -6.12
CA LEU A 302 7.61 -29.35 -7.10
C LEU A 302 7.13 -30.74 -7.53
N ASN A 303 6.32 -31.41 -6.71
CA ASN A 303 5.83 -32.76 -6.98
C ASN A 303 4.50 -32.78 -7.76
N LEU A 304 3.69 -31.75 -7.61
CA LEU A 304 2.32 -31.72 -8.10
C LEU A 304 2.06 -30.63 -9.14
N ALA A 305 2.85 -29.57 -9.15
CA ALA A 305 2.69 -28.46 -10.05
C ALA A 305 3.26 -28.72 -11.45
N ASN A 306 2.62 -28.18 -12.45
CA ASN A 306 3.17 -28.08 -13.78
C ASN A 306 3.90 -26.73 -13.93
N PRO A 307 5.24 -26.72 -13.95
CA PRO A 307 5.99 -25.47 -14.05
C PRO A 307 5.80 -24.74 -15.37
N ARG A 308 5.25 -25.41 -16.38
CA ARG A 308 4.91 -24.80 -17.68
C ARG A 308 3.64 -23.95 -17.60
N GLN A 309 2.81 -24.10 -16.56
CA GLN A 309 1.47 -23.56 -16.54
C GLN A 309 1.22 -22.74 -15.27
N ILE A 310 1.87 -21.58 -15.21
CA ILE A 310 1.61 -20.55 -14.22
C ILE A 310 0.84 -19.42 -14.90
N TYR A 311 -0.33 -19.10 -14.38
CA TYR A 311 -1.26 -18.13 -14.95
C TYR A 311 -1.47 -16.96 -14.01
N VAL A 312 -1.61 -15.75 -14.58
CA VAL A 312 -2.10 -14.59 -13.86
C VAL A 312 -3.36 -14.09 -14.54
N VAL A 313 -4.48 -14.17 -13.83
CA VAL A 313 -5.78 -13.66 -14.28
C VAL A 313 -5.99 -12.27 -13.72
N ARG A 314 -6.14 -11.31 -14.61
CA ARG A 314 -6.35 -9.89 -14.28
C ARG A 314 -7.71 -9.42 -14.77
N ASN A 315 -8.49 -8.82 -13.89
CA ASN A 315 -9.73 -8.15 -14.26
C ASN A 315 -9.40 -6.72 -14.68
N GLU A 316 -9.74 -6.35 -15.91
CA GLU A 316 -9.53 -5.00 -16.42
C GLU A 316 -10.67 -4.06 -16.00
N ALA A 317 -10.33 -2.80 -15.72
CA ALA A 317 -11.29 -1.79 -15.24
C ALA A 317 -12.46 -1.54 -16.22
N LYS A 318 -12.28 -1.82 -17.50
CA LYS A 318 -13.31 -1.66 -18.56
C LYS A 318 -14.18 -2.90 -18.78
N GLY A 319 -14.09 -3.91 -17.89
CA GLY A 319 -14.94 -5.11 -17.98
C GLY A 319 -14.41 -6.18 -18.92
N GLY A 320 -13.10 -6.38 -19.00
CA GLY A 320 -12.45 -7.50 -19.67
C GLY A 320 -11.64 -8.34 -18.69
N ARG A 321 -11.10 -9.46 -19.17
CA ARG A 321 -10.12 -10.28 -18.44
C ARG A 321 -8.90 -10.47 -19.29
N SER A 322 -7.73 -10.21 -18.72
CA SER A 322 -6.44 -10.52 -19.34
C SER A 322 -5.87 -11.76 -18.64
N LEU A 323 -5.41 -12.70 -19.44
CA LEU A 323 -4.77 -13.93 -18.96
C LEU A 323 -3.31 -13.91 -19.36
N PHE A 324 -2.42 -13.83 -18.39
CA PHE A 324 -0.98 -13.91 -18.60
C PHE A 324 -0.49 -15.30 -18.25
N HIS A 325 0.52 -15.75 -18.98
CA HIS A 325 1.08 -17.08 -18.86
C HIS A 325 2.60 -17.02 -18.71
N LEU A 326 3.14 -17.79 -17.75
CA LEU A 326 4.55 -18.01 -17.54
C LEU A 326 4.90 -19.48 -17.64
N ASP A 327 5.87 -19.81 -18.48
CA ASP A 327 6.56 -21.12 -18.48
C ASP A 327 7.80 -21.02 -17.56
N ALA A 328 7.68 -21.53 -16.34
CA ALA A 328 8.71 -21.41 -15.30
C ALA A 328 9.68 -22.62 -15.25
N ARG A 329 9.87 -23.34 -16.35
CA ARG A 329 10.82 -24.49 -16.40
C ARG A 329 12.28 -24.08 -16.24
N THR A 330 12.61 -22.86 -16.55
CA THR A 330 14.00 -22.37 -16.53
C THR A 330 14.20 -21.32 -15.44
N PRO A 331 15.40 -21.21 -14.86
CA PRO A 331 15.68 -20.14 -13.89
C PRO A 331 15.50 -18.74 -14.48
N MET A 332 15.68 -18.54 -15.78
CA MET A 332 15.46 -17.27 -16.47
C MET A 332 13.98 -16.85 -16.43
N ALA A 333 13.05 -17.78 -16.48
CA ALA A 333 11.63 -17.49 -16.35
C ALA A 333 11.27 -16.97 -14.95
N LEU A 334 11.96 -17.43 -13.91
CA LEU A 334 11.80 -16.88 -12.56
C LEU A 334 12.32 -15.43 -12.46
N ALA A 335 13.40 -15.10 -13.19
CA ALA A 335 13.87 -13.74 -13.30
C ALA A 335 12.86 -12.83 -14.04
N LEU A 336 12.13 -13.37 -15.04
CA LEU A 336 11.00 -12.66 -15.66
C LEU A 336 9.83 -12.50 -14.70
N ALA A 337 9.53 -13.52 -13.90
CA ALA A 337 8.49 -13.44 -12.85
C ALA A 337 8.81 -12.35 -11.82
N ASP A 338 10.09 -12.13 -11.51
CA ASP A 338 10.54 -11.08 -10.59
C ASP A 338 10.34 -9.67 -11.14
N GLN A 339 10.30 -9.52 -12.45
CA GLN A 339 10.04 -8.26 -13.12
C GLN A 339 8.55 -8.04 -13.46
N PHE A 340 7.74 -9.08 -13.44
CA PHE A 340 6.31 -8.98 -13.76
C PHE A 340 5.52 -8.43 -12.57
N ALA A 341 5.05 -7.18 -12.68
CA ALA A 341 4.28 -6.50 -11.65
C ALA A 341 2.84 -7.01 -11.61
N LEU A 342 2.43 -7.54 -10.45
CA LEU A 342 1.04 -7.87 -10.16
C LEU A 342 0.24 -6.60 -9.82
N ARG A 343 -1.07 -6.66 -10.06
CA ARG A 343 -2.03 -5.61 -9.67
C ARG A 343 -2.97 -6.11 -8.58
N PRO A 344 -3.54 -5.21 -7.77
CA PRO A 344 -4.54 -5.60 -6.79
C PRO A 344 -5.66 -6.41 -7.43
N ARG A 345 -6.07 -7.50 -6.75
CA ARG A 345 -7.09 -8.47 -7.20
C ARG A 345 -6.66 -9.37 -8.36
N ASP A 346 -5.38 -9.41 -8.73
CA ASP A 346 -4.87 -10.46 -9.61
C ASP A 346 -5.01 -11.83 -8.92
N VAL A 347 -5.29 -12.85 -9.73
CA VAL A 347 -5.31 -14.24 -9.28
C VAL A 347 -4.15 -14.96 -9.96
N VAL A 348 -3.20 -15.44 -9.16
CA VAL A 348 -2.11 -16.30 -9.61
C VAL A 348 -2.57 -17.74 -9.46
N TYR A 349 -2.54 -18.50 -10.52
CA TYR A 349 -2.94 -19.91 -10.53
C TYR A 349 -1.81 -20.80 -11.08
N VAL A 350 -1.40 -21.77 -10.29
CA VAL A 350 -0.41 -22.79 -10.66
C VAL A 350 -1.14 -24.09 -10.96
N ASP A 351 -1.01 -24.58 -12.18
CA ASP A 351 -1.75 -25.76 -12.65
C ASP A 351 -1.08 -27.06 -12.20
N PRO A 352 -1.85 -28.12 -11.90
CA PRO A 352 -1.31 -29.43 -11.59
C PRO A 352 -0.74 -30.13 -12.84
N VAL A 353 0.22 -31.06 -12.64
CA VAL A 353 0.65 -31.95 -13.70
C VAL A 353 -0.51 -32.86 -14.14
N PRO A 354 -0.55 -33.29 -15.41
CA PRO A 354 -1.66 -34.13 -15.96
C PRO A 354 -1.95 -35.38 -15.14
N LEU A 355 -0.91 -36.03 -14.60
CA LEU A 355 -1.05 -37.23 -13.75
C LEU A 355 -1.86 -36.95 -12.47
N VAL A 356 -1.69 -35.79 -11.86
CA VAL A 356 -2.44 -35.40 -10.64
C VAL A 356 -3.90 -35.13 -10.97
N ARG A 357 -4.19 -34.51 -12.10
CA ARG A 357 -5.57 -34.36 -12.59
C ARG A 357 -6.25 -35.73 -12.77
N TRP A 358 -5.56 -36.64 -13.41
CA TRP A 358 -6.07 -37.98 -13.63
C TRP A 358 -6.33 -38.73 -12.30
N ASN A 359 -5.40 -38.67 -11.35
CA ASN A 359 -5.57 -39.27 -10.04
C ASN A 359 -6.76 -38.68 -9.26
N ARG A 360 -7.00 -37.40 -9.36
CA ARG A 360 -8.19 -36.75 -8.74
C ARG A 360 -9.48 -37.28 -9.36
N VAL A 361 -9.53 -37.44 -10.68
CA VAL A 361 -10.70 -38.00 -11.38
C VAL A 361 -10.90 -39.45 -11.00
N ILE A 362 -9.86 -40.29 -10.97
CA ILE A 362 -9.93 -41.67 -10.55
C ILE A 362 -10.45 -41.82 -9.12
N ASN A 363 -9.93 -41.00 -8.18
CA ASN A 363 -10.37 -41.05 -6.78
C ASN A 363 -11.82 -40.59 -6.59
N LEU A 364 -12.40 -39.84 -7.54
CA LEU A 364 -13.81 -39.48 -7.56
C LEU A 364 -14.69 -40.61 -8.14
N ILE A 365 -14.13 -41.43 -9.04
CA ILE A 365 -14.88 -42.49 -9.74
C ILE A 365 -14.77 -43.82 -9.01
N ILE A 366 -13.62 -44.13 -8.42
CA ILE A 366 -13.39 -45.34 -7.66
C ILE A 366 -13.60 -45.04 -6.17
N PRO A 367 -14.75 -45.36 -5.59
CA PRO A 367 -14.92 -45.27 -4.15
C PRO A 367 -13.85 -46.14 -3.48
N SER A 368 -13.12 -45.54 -2.54
CA SER A 368 -12.05 -46.23 -1.81
C SER A 368 -12.59 -47.58 -1.30
N THR A 369 -11.87 -48.66 -1.58
CA THR A 369 -12.22 -50.03 -1.17
C THR A 369 -12.41 -50.20 0.34
N ALA A 370 -12.04 -49.20 1.14
CA ALA A 370 -12.34 -49.10 2.58
C ALA A 370 -13.84 -49.06 2.89
N THR A 371 -14.67 -48.43 2.04
CA THR A 371 -16.13 -48.41 2.22
C THR A 371 -16.80 -49.73 1.84
N ALA A 372 -16.22 -50.48 0.92
CA ALA A 372 -16.75 -51.79 0.51
C ALA A 372 -16.54 -52.89 1.60
N ASN A 373 -15.50 -52.76 2.41
CA ASN A 373 -15.25 -53.71 3.51
C ASN A 373 -16.13 -53.43 4.73
N SER A 374 -16.50 -52.19 5.01
CA SER A 374 -17.41 -51.85 6.11
C SER A 374 -18.85 -52.28 5.84
N VAL A 375 -19.29 -52.39 4.57
CA VAL A 375 -20.61 -52.91 4.22
C VAL A 375 -20.66 -54.43 4.34
N ARG A 376 -19.54 -55.16 4.11
CA ARG A 376 -19.46 -56.60 4.29
C ARG A 376 -19.49 -57.02 5.76
N ASP A 377 -18.96 -56.22 6.68
CA ASP A 377 -18.98 -56.55 8.11
C ASP A 377 -20.36 -56.33 8.75
N LEU A 378 -21.21 -55.47 8.14
CA LEU A 378 -22.60 -55.26 8.59
C LEU A 378 -23.56 -56.39 8.12
N GLN A 379 -23.15 -57.27 7.22
CA GLN A 379 -23.95 -58.41 6.70
C GLN A 379 -23.62 -59.75 7.35
N ARG A 380 -22.76 -59.82 8.36
CA ARG A 380 -22.57 -61.07 9.11
C ARG A 380 -23.69 -61.21 10.15
N PRO A 381 -24.59 -62.23 10.03
CA PRO A 381 -25.56 -62.53 11.06
C PRO A 381 -24.81 -62.97 12.31
N SER A 382 -25.16 -62.37 13.46
CA SER A 382 -24.69 -62.81 14.77
C SER A 382 -25.28 -64.16 15.07
N THR A 383 -24.53 -65.28 14.86
CA THR A 383 -24.87 -66.57 15.42
C THR A 383 -24.51 -66.54 16.89
N ARG A 384 -25.52 -66.63 17.70
CA ARG A 384 -25.48 -67.09 19.07
C ARG A 384 -25.78 -68.59 19.08
#